data_446a59e86c04f535c19eaf6c1d8a667e
#
_entry.id   446a59e86c04f535c19eaf6c1d8a667e
#
_cell.length_a   1.000
_cell.length_b   1.000
_cell.length_c   1.000
_cell.angle_alpha   90.00
_cell.angle_beta   90.00
_cell.angle_gamma   90.00
#
_symmetry.space_group_name_H-M   'P 1'
#
loop_
_entity.id
_entity.type
_entity.pdbx_description
1 polymer ?
#
loop_
_entity_poly.entity_id
_entity_poly.type
_entity_poly.pdbx_seq_one_letter_code
_entity_poly.pdbx_strand_id
1 'polypeptide(L)'
;MNTVSDKLGLWEAVALAVGSMIGASIFSIFGLGAEIAGHDLPLVFVLSGLLAFLVAYSHAHLGARIVSNAGPMEFILRGMGDGVVTGALSILTWLTYVVSITLFAKGFAGYFLPLVGLDSTPVNTALTEAGLIGLFTALNFFGSRTVGRAEFVIVLVKVAVLGLFVALGIWSVRPEWIRPSFEPAQGPRLLDATAVFFLSYMGFGLVTNASEN
;
A
#
# COMPACT_ATOMS: atom_id res chain seq x y z
N MET A 1 31.20 4.79 -22.08
CA MET A 1 29.94 5.16 -21.45
C MET A 1 29.82 4.33 -20.19
N ASN A 2 30.08 4.96 -19.02
CA ASN A 2 29.97 4.26 -17.74
C ASN A 2 28.48 4.12 -17.41
N THR A 3 27.93 2.96 -17.60
CA THR A 3 26.64 2.57 -17.01
C THR A 3 26.83 2.43 -15.51
N VAL A 4 26.72 3.55 -14.79
CA VAL A 4 26.50 3.48 -13.36
C VAL A 4 25.16 2.75 -13.20
N SER A 5 25.22 1.54 -12.69
CA SER A 5 24.06 0.72 -12.37
C SER A 5 23.07 1.57 -11.57
N ASP A 6 21.92 1.88 -12.15
CA ASP A 6 20.80 2.60 -11.50
C ASP A 6 20.07 1.67 -10.52
N LYS A 7 20.82 0.98 -9.66
CA LYS A 7 20.25 0.09 -8.63
C LYS A 7 19.65 0.91 -7.51
N LEU A 8 18.42 0.60 -7.16
CA LEU A 8 17.76 1.14 -5.97
C LEU A 8 18.59 0.81 -4.73
N GLY A 9 18.93 1.83 -3.95
CA GLY A 9 19.58 1.65 -2.66
C GLY A 9 18.62 1.04 -1.63
N LEU A 10 19.17 0.47 -0.56
CA LEU A 10 18.38 -0.11 0.53
C LEU A 10 17.33 0.87 1.08
N TRP A 11 17.71 2.12 1.30
CA TRP A 11 16.80 3.13 1.84
C TRP A 11 15.70 3.55 0.87
N GLU A 12 15.99 3.55 -0.43
CA GLU A 12 15.00 3.80 -1.47
C GLU A 12 13.99 2.64 -1.56
N ALA A 13 14.47 1.40 -1.48
CA ALA A 13 13.61 0.22 -1.43
C ALA A 13 12.73 0.19 -0.16
N VAL A 14 13.27 0.55 1.00
CA VAL A 14 12.51 0.67 2.25
C VAL A 14 11.48 1.79 2.14
N ALA A 15 11.85 2.95 1.56
CA ALA A 15 10.92 4.05 1.36
C ALA A 15 9.77 3.65 0.42
N LEU A 16 10.06 2.95 -0.67
CA LEU A 16 9.04 2.43 -1.59
C LEU A 16 8.05 1.51 -0.87
N ALA A 17 8.54 0.54 -0.09
CA ALA A 17 7.68 -0.37 0.67
C ALA A 17 6.82 0.37 1.72
N VAL A 18 7.46 1.17 2.57
CA VAL A 18 6.80 1.92 3.65
C VAL A 18 5.83 2.95 3.08
N GLY A 19 6.23 3.64 2.02
CA GLY A 19 5.39 4.66 1.36
C GLY A 19 4.11 4.07 0.79
N SER A 20 4.21 2.90 0.17
CA SER A 20 3.06 2.17 -0.38
C SER A 20 2.11 1.69 0.72
N MET A 21 2.65 1.12 1.81
CA MET A 21 1.85 0.68 2.95
C MET A 21 1.11 1.86 3.60
N ILE A 22 1.80 2.96 3.89
CA ILE A 22 1.20 4.15 4.51
C ILE A 22 0.10 4.74 3.61
N GLY A 23 0.36 4.82 2.28
CA GLY A 23 -0.61 5.39 1.34
C GLY A 23 -1.90 4.60 1.28
N ALA A 24 -1.81 3.28 1.17
CA ALA A 24 -2.97 2.38 1.11
C ALA A 24 -3.74 2.34 2.43
N SER A 25 -3.02 2.24 3.56
CA SER A 25 -3.63 2.01 4.86
C SER A 25 -4.35 3.24 5.41
N ILE A 26 -3.61 4.32 5.60
CA ILE A 26 -4.12 5.46 6.38
C ILE A 26 -5.13 6.28 5.58
N PHE A 27 -4.87 6.48 4.30
CA PHE A 27 -5.68 7.40 3.51
C PHE A 27 -6.87 6.75 2.82
N SER A 28 -6.89 5.44 2.61
CA SER A 28 -7.96 4.75 1.88
C SER A 28 -8.74 3.75 2.72
N ILE A 29 -8.09 3.03 3.62
CA ILE A 29 -8.68 1.87 4.29
C ILE A 29 -8.95 2.13 5.77
N PHE A 30 -8.20 3.04 6.41
CA PHE A 30 -8.27 3.26 7.86
C PHE A 30 -9.68 3.56 8.36
N GLY A 31 -10.41 4.45 7.69
CA GLY A 31 -11.77 4.83 8.09
C GLY A 31 -12.72 3.63 8.13
N LEU A 32 -12.74 2.85 7.05
CA LEU A 32 -13.56 1.63 6.96
C LEU A 32 -13.14 0.59 8.00
N GLY A 33 -11.84 0.36 8.15
CA GLY A 33 -11.33 -0.62 9.11
C GLY A 33 -11.61 -0.20 10.56
N ALA A 34 -11.52 1.10 10.88
CA ALA A 34 -11.84 1.63 12.18
C ALA A 34 -13.35 1.50 12.52
N GLU A 35 -14.22 1.69 11.54
CA GLU A 35 -15.66 1.48 11.66
C GLU A 35 -16.00 0.02 11.99
N ILE A 36 -15.34 -0.93 11.33
CA ILE A 36 -15.54 -2.37 11.54
C ILE A 36 -14.94 -2.81 12.88
N ALA A 37 -13.69 -2.41 13.18
CA ALA A 37 -12.93 -2.85 14.34
C ALA A 37 -13.36 -2.17 15.65
N GLY A 38 -13.80 -0.91 15.58
CA GLY A 38 -14.14 -0.15 16.79
C GLY A 38 -12.99 -0.08 17.79
N HIS A 39 -13.25 -0.48 19.03
CA HIS A 39 -12.25 -0.52 20.11
C HIS A 39 -11.12 -1.53 19.89
N ASP A 40 -11.34 -2.56 19.07
CA ASP A 40 -10.36 -3.61 18.81
C ASP A 40 -9.36 -3.22 17.69
N LEU A 41 -9.41 -1.99 17.21
CA LEU A 41 -8.53 -1.48 16.15
C LEU A 41 -7.03 -1.75 16.40
N PRO A 42 -6.46 -1.51 17.59
CA PRO A 42 -5.05 -1.82 17.85
C PRO A 42 -4.74 -3.32 17.72
N LEU A 43 -5.65 -4.18 18.20
CA LEU A 43 -5.51 -5.63 18.08
C LEU A 43 -5.54 -6.07 16.61
N VAL A 44 -6.47 -5.51 15.82
CA VAL A 44 -6.58 -5.76 14.39
C VAL A 44 -5.30 -5.40 13.64
N PHE A 45 -4.69 -4.25 13.97
CA PHE A 45 -3.41 -3.86 13.40
C PHE A 45 -2.29 -4.85 13.71
N VAL A 46 -2.22 -5.34 14.95
CA VAL A 46 -1.21 -6.34 15.34
C VAL A 46 -1.43 -7.66 14.61
N LEU A 47 -2.66 -8.16 14.55
CA LEU A 47 -3.00 -9.41 13.88
C LEU A 47 -2.72 -9.34 12.37
N SER A 48 -3.17 -8.27 11.73
CA SER A 48 -2.91 -8.03 10.30
C SER A 48 -1.42 -7.89 10.00
N GLY A 49 -0.68 -7.20 10.87
CA GLY A 49 0.77 -7.04 10.77
C GLY A 49 1.52 -8.36 10.91
N LEU A 50 1.11 -9.24 11.81
CA LEU A 50 1.69 -10.58 11.96
C LEU A 50 1.45 -11.44 10.72
N LEU A 51 0.24 -11.44 10.17
CA LEU A 51 -0.08 -12.14 8.93
C LEU A 51 0.73 -11.58 7.76
N ALA A 52 0.79 -10.26 7.64
CA ALA A 52 1.57 -9.59 6.61
C ALA A 52 3.08 -9.90 6.73
N PHE A 53 3.61 -9.97 7.95
CA PHE A 53 5.00 -10.34 8.19
C PHE A 53 5.33 -11.75 7.69
N LEU A 54 4.45 -12.72 7.90
CA LEU A 54 4.64 -14.09 7.40
C LEU A 54 4.70 -14.11 5.87
N VAL A 55 3.82 -13.37 5.21
CA VAL A 55 3.81 -13.26 3.74
C VAL A 55 5.03 -12.50 3.23
N ALA A 56 5.38 -11.38 3.88
CA ALA A 56 6.56 -10.57 3.53
C ALA A 56 7.87 -11.36 3.69
N TYR A 57 7.97 -12.19 4.71
CA TYR A 57 9.11 -13.09 4.91
C TYR A 57 9.28 -14.06 3.73
N SER A 58 8.19 -14.65 3.27
CA SER A 58 8.19 -15.52 2.08
C SER A 58 8.59 -14.77 0.82
N HIS A 59 8.05 -13.56 0.62
CA HIS A 59 8.41 -12.68 -0.50
C HIS A 59 9.88 -12.28 -0.48
N ALA A 60 10.42 -11.94 0.69
CA ALA A 60 11.83 -11.59 0.84
C ALA A 60 12.76 -12.75 0.45
N HIS A 61 12.43 -13.97 0.87
CA HIS A 61 13.19 -15.17 0.52
C HIS A 61 13.15 -15.48 -0.98
N LEU A 62 11.99 -15.33 -1.61
CA LEU A 62 11.82 -15.52 -3.04
C LEU A 62 12.52 -14.40 -3.82
N GLY A 63 12.35 -13.16 -3.43
CA GLY A 63 12.98 -11.99 -4.06
C GLY A 63 14.51 -12.00 -3.99
N ALA A 64 15.09 -12.54 -2.92
CA ALA A 64 16.54 -12.73 -2.80
C ALA A 64 17.11 -13.76 -3.80
N ARG A 65 16.29 -14.68 -4.28
CA ARG A 65 16.70 -15.74 -5.21
C ARG A 65 16.27 -15.49 -6.65
N ILE A 66 15.21 -14.74 -6.83
CA ILE A 66 14.57 -14.48 -8.12
C ILE A 66 14.51 -12.98 -8.31
N VAL A 67 15.47 -12.45 -9.06
CA VAL A 67 15.52 -11.04 -9.44
C VAL A 67 14.76 -10.90 -10.76
N SER A 68 13.66 -10.15 -10.76
CA SER A 68 12.85 -9.92 -11.95
C SER A 68 11.89 -8.74 -11.73
N ASN A 69 11.74 -7.90 -12.75
CA ASN A 69 10.73 -6.82 -12.75
C ASN A 69 9.28 -7.34 -12.87
N ALA A 70 9.09 -8.62 -13.17
CA ALA A 70 7.78 -9.26 -13.11
C ALA A 70 7.31 -9.53 -11.67
N GLY A 71 8.19 -9.35 -10.66
CA GLY A 71 7.87 -9.47 -9.26
C GLY A 71 7.22 -10.81 -8.89
N PRO A 72 6.08 -10.80 -8.17
CA PRO A 72 5.41 -12.02 -7.72
C PRO A 72 4.99 -12.97 -8.85
N MET A 73 4.79 -12.45 -10.07
CA MET A 73 4.42 -13.29 -11.21
C MET A 73 5.55 -14.23 -11.64
N GLU A 74 6.79 -13.76 -11.55
CA GLU A 74 7.95 -14.61 -11.81
C GLU A 74 8.06 -15.75 -10.79
N PHE A 75 7.70 -15.49 -9.53
CA PHE A 75 7.69 -16.52 -8.49
C PHE A 75 6.67 -17.63 -8.82
N ILE A 76 5.48 -17.23 -9.28
CA ILE A 76 4.42 -18.15 -9.68
C ILE A 76 4.85 -18.95 -10.91
N LEU A 77 5.40 -18.27 -11.92
CA LEU A 77 5.88 -18.91 -13.15
C LEU A 77 6.97 -19.95 -12.87
N ARG A 78 7.94 -19.64 -12.02
CA ARG A 78 8.99 -20.59 -11.65
C ARG A 78 8.52 -21.73 -10.76
N GLY A 79 7.50 -21.49 -9.93
CA GLY A 79 6.95 -22.51 -9.04
C GLY A 79 5.97 -23.48 -9.73
N MET A 80 5.12 -22.96 -10.61
CA MET A 80 4.02 -23.70 -11.23
C MET A 80 4.27 -24.03 -12.71
N GLY A 81 5.28 -23.42 -13.32
CA GLY A 81 5.54 -23.55 -14.73
C GLY A 81 4.61 -22.70 -15.61
N ASP A 82 4.84 -22.75 -16.92
CA ASP A 82 4.00 -22.07 -17.91
C ASP A 82 2.73 -22.91 -18.16
N GLY A 83 1.57 -22.29 -17.97
CA GLY A 83 0.29 -22.96 -18.09
C GLY A 83 -0.92 -22.06 -17.84
N VAL A 84 -2.11 -22.65 -18.00
CA VAL A 84 -3.40 -21.93 -17.87
C VAL A 84 -3.55 -21.29 -16.49
N VAL A 85 -3.13 -21.97 -15.42
CA VAL A 85 -3.23 -21.46 -14.05
C VAL A 85 -2.34 -20.22 -13.87
N THR A 86 -1.10 -20.28 -14.32
CA THR A 86 -0.16 -19.13 -14.27
C THR A 86 -0.69 -17.96 -15.09
N GLY A 87 -1.23 -18.21 -16.28
CA GLY A 87 -1.87 -17.18 -17.10
C GLY A 87 -3.08 -16.53 -16.43
N ALA A 88 -3.95 -17.34 -15.84
CA ALA A 88 -5.12 -16.84 -15.10
C ALA A 88 -4.72 -15.98 -13.89
N LEU A 89 -3.73 -16.40 -13.12
CA LEU A 89 -3.19 -15.62 -11.99
C LEU A 89 -2.54 -14.32 -12.45
N SER A 90 -1.87 -14.30 -13.61
CA SER A 90 -1.30 -13.09 -14.20
C SER A 90 -2.38 -12.06 -14.54
N ILE A 91 -3.46 -12.51 -15.18
CA ILE A 91 -4.60 -11.65 -15.51
C ILE A 91 -5.26 -11.12 -14.24
N LEU A 92 -5.45 -11.98 -13.23
CA LEU A 92 -6.05 -11.59 -11.96
C LEU A 92 -5.19 -10.53 -11.23
N THR A 93 -3.87 -10.71 -11.24
CA THR A 93 -2.94 -9.75 -10.66
C THR A 93 -2.98 -8.41 -11.40
N TRP A 94 -3.01 -8.43 -12.73
CA TRP A 94 -3.17 -7.22 -13.53
C TRP A 94 -4.48 -6.48 -13.20
N LEU A 95 -5.59 -7.19 -13.13
CA LEU A 95 -6.88 -6.61 -12.72
C LEU A 95 -6.82 -6.01 -11.32
N THR A 96 -6.14 -6.68 -10.38
CA THR A 96 -5.93 -6.18 -9.02
C THR A 96 -5.20 -4.83 -9.03
N TYR A 97 -4.15 -4.67 -9.84
CA TYR A 97 -3.47 -3.38 -9.96
C TYR A 97 -4.35 -2.29 -10.54
N VAL A 98 -5.15 -2.60 -11.58
CA VAL A 98 -6.11 -1.64 -12.16
C VAL A 98 -7.13 -1.16 -11.12
N VAL A 99 -7.71 -2.10 -10.37
CA VAL A 99 -8.66 -1.78 -9.29
C VAL A 99 -7.99 -0.96 -8.19
N SER A 100 -6.76 -1.30 -7.81
CA SER A 100 -6.00 -0.56 -6.79
C SER A 100 -5.70 0.88 -7.21
N ILE A 101 -5.30 1.11 -8.45
CA ILE A 101 -5.07 2.46 -8.98
C ILE A 101 -6.36 3.30 -8.89
N THR A 102 -7.48 2.72 -9.28
CA THR A 102 -8.79 3.38 -9.20
C THR A 102 -9.18 3.70 -7.75
N LEU A 103 -8.96 2.75 -6.83
CA LEU A 103 -9.23 2.94 -5.41
C LEU A 103 -8.42 4.12 -4.83
N PHE A 104 -7.14 4.18 -5.15
CA PHE A 104 -6.27 5.25 -4.66
C PHE A 104 -6.60 6.60 -5.30
N ALA A 105 -6.91 6.63 -6.59
CA ALA A 105 -7.34 7.85 -7.28
C ALA A 105 -8.65 8.40 -6.68
N LYS A 106 -9.61 7.52 -6.39
CA LYS A 106 -10.86 7.88 -5.73
C LYS A 106 -10.63 8.38 -4.30
N GLY A 107 -9.78 7.71 -3.54
CA GLY A 107 -9.37 8.16 -2.20
C GLY A 107 -8.76 9.57 -2.25
N PHE A 108 -7.86 9.82 -3.19
CA PHE A 108 -7.27 11.15 -3.40
C PHE A 108 -8.33 12.21 -3.72
N ALA A 109 -9.25 11.93 -4.64
CA ALA A 109 -10.31 12.85 -5.02
C ALA A 109 -11.21 13.22 -3.83
N GLY A 110 -11.48 12.24 -2.94
CA GLY A 110 -12.27 12.45 -1.73
C GLY A 110 -11.66 13.46 -0.75
N TYR A 111 -10.33 13.56 -0.69
CA TYR A 111 -9.63 14.57 0.12
C TYR A 111 -9.36 15.86 -0.63
N PHE A 112 -9.01 15.76 -1.91
CA PHE A 112 -8.59 16.89 -2.72
C PHE A 112 -9.75 17.87 -3.01
N LEU A 113 -10.90 17.35 -3.42
CA LEU A 113 -12.04 18.20 -3.81
C LEU A 113 -12.50 19.12 -2.67
N PRO A 114 -12.76 18.64 -1.44
CA PRO A 114 -13.08 19.51 -0.32
C PRO A 114 -11.98 20.52 0.01
N LEU A 115 -10.71 20.12 -0.14
CA LEU A 115 -9.56 20.98 0.15
C LEU A 115 -9.51 22.19 -0.79
N VAL A 116 -9.89 22.02 -2.06
CA VAL A 116 -9.92 23.11 -3.05
C VAL A 116 -11.28 23.80 -3.13
N GLY A 117 -12.21 23.45 -2.25
CA GLY A 117 -13.55 24.07 -2.19
C GLY A 117 -14.49 23.65 -3.33
N LEU A 118 -14.26 22.49 -3.93
CA LEU A 118 -15.11 21.91 -4.98
C LEU A 118 -16.03 20.84 -4.42
N ASP A 119 -17.26 20.81 -4.90
CA ASP A 119 -18.20 19.75 -4.55
C ASP A 119 -17.77 18.39 -5.12
N SER A 120 -17.98 17.34 -4.35
CA SER A 120 -17.69 15.95 -4.75
C SER A 120 -18.77 15.40 -5.68
N THR A 121 -19.03 16.11 -6.79
CA THR A 121 -19.93 15.63 -7.85
C THR A 121 -19.27 14.47 -8.62
N PRO A 122 -20.05 13.58 -9.25
CA PRO A 122 -19.49 12.49 -10.07
C PRO A 122 -18.51 12.98 -11.15
N VAL A 123 -18.81 14.16 -11.75
CA VAL A 123 -17.97 14.76 -12.81
C VAL A 123 -16.65 15.27 -12.23
N ASN A 124 -16.69 16.04 -11.13
CA ASN A 124 -15.47 16.56 -10.50
C ASN A 124 -14.57 15.41 -9.99
N THR A 125 -15.19 14.39 -9.42
CA THR A 125 -14.47 13.19 -8.98
C THR A 125 -13.77 12.50 -10.16
N ALA A 126 -14.50 12.21 -11.24
CA ALA A 126 -13.93 11.56 -12.42
C ALA A 126 -12.81 12.39 -13.08
N LEU A 127 -12.97 13.72 -13.16
CA LEU A 127 -11.92 14.61 -13.69
C LEU A 127 -10.67 14.62 -12.82
N THR A 128 -10.85 14.63 -11.49
CA THR A 128 -9.73 14.59 -10.54
C THR A 128 -9.00 13.25 -10.62
N GLU A 129 -9.71 12.13 -10.67
CA GLU A 129 -9.15 10.80 -10.84
C GLU A 129 -8.37 10.68 -12.15
N ALA A 130 -8.98 11.08 -13.26
CA ALA A 130 -8.35 11.05 -14.58
C ALA A 130 -7.11 11.97 -14.65
N GLY A 131 -7.20 13.16 -14.06
CA GLY A 131 -6.09 14.10 -13.98
C GLY A 131 -4.92 13.54 -13.17
N LEU A 132 -5.20 12.91 -12.02
CA LEU A 132 -4.18 12.27 -11.19
C LEU A 132 -3.49 11.11 -11.92
N ILE A 133 -4.28 10.21 -12.51
CA ILE A 133 -3.75 9.07 -13.28
C ILE A 133 -2.92 9.57 -14.46
N GLY A 134 -3.43 10.57 -15.19
CA GLY A 134 -2.71 11.20 -16.30
C GLY A 134 -1.37 11.83 -15.87
N LEU A 135 -1.37 12.55 -14.74
CA LEU A 135 -0.15 13.14 -14.16
C LEU A 135 0.90 12.07 -13.86
N PHE A 136 0.54 11.02 -13.13
CA PHE A 136 1.50 9.96 -12.80
C PHE A 136 1.92 9.15 -14.03
N THR A 137 1.02 8.95 -14.98
CA THR A 137 1.39 8.34 -16.27
C THR A 137 2.44 9.19 -16.99
N ALA A 138 2.23 10.51 -17.06
CA ALA A 138 3.20 11.42 -17.66
C ALA A 138 4.55 11.40 -16.90
N LEU A 139 4.52 11.38 -15.56
CA LEU A 139 5.75 11.28 -14.76
C LEU A 139 6.54 10.00 -15.03
N ASN A 140 5.87 8.89 -15.32
CA ASN A 140 6.55 7.65 -15.68
C ASN A 140 7.37 7.73 -16.98
N PHE A 141 7.02 8.62 -17.92
CA PHE A 141 7.83 8.85 -19.13
C PHE A 141 9.18 9.51 -18.84
N PHE A 142 9.34 10.18 -17.68
CA PHE A 142 10.61 10.79 -17.29
C PHE A 142 11.59 9.81 -16.63
N GLY A 143 11.24 8.53 -16.55
CA GLY A 143 12.08 7.45 -16.08
C GLY A 143 11.98 7.17 -14.57
N SER A 144 12.37 5.95 -14.20
CA SER A 144 12.26 5.39 -12.84
C SER A 144 13.00 6.20 -11.77
N ARG A 145 14.12 6.81 -12.10
CA ARG A 145 14.92 7.62 -11.17
C ARG A 145 14.19 8.87 -10.68
N THR A 146 13.46 9.56 -11.58
CA THR A 146 12.68 10.74 -11.24
C THR A 146 11.51 10.37 -10.34
N VAL A 147 10.83 9.29 -10.66
CA VAL A 147 9.73 8.73 -9.87
C VAL A 147 10.22 8.32 -8.48
N GLY A 148 11.32 7.58 -8.37
CA GLY A 148 11.86 7.13 -7.10
C GLY A 148 12.29 8.28 -6.17
N ARG A 149 12.88 9.36 -6.72
CA ARG A 149 13.21 10.55 -5.93
C ARG A 149 11.97 11.30 -5.44
N ALA A 150 10.97 11.46 -6.30
CA ALA A 150 9.71 12.10 -5.91
C ALA A 150 9.03 11.28 -4.80
N GLU A 151 8.99 9.97 -4.94
CA GLU A 151 8.43 9.05 -3.95
C GLU A 151 9.17 9.13 -2.61
N PHE A 152 10.50 9.12 -2.62
CA PHE A 152 11.29 9.25 -1.39
C PHE A 152 10.95 10.53 -0.61
N VAL A 153 10.85 11.67 -1.29
CA VAL A 153 10.46 12.94 -0.66
C VAL A 153 9.04 12.88 -0.10
N ILE A 154 8.10 12.34 -0.87
CA ILE A 154 6.70 12.20 -0.45
C ILE A 154 6.61 11.29 0.79
N VAL A 155 7.35 10.19 0.80
CA VAL A 155 7.37 9.25 1.95
C VAL A 155 7.98 9.92 3.18
N LEU A 156 9.07 10.66 3.03
CA LEU A 156 9.68 11.38 4.13
C LEU A 156 8.68 12.38 4.77
N VAL A 157 7.96 13.14 3.94
CA VAL A 157 6.93 14.08 4.42
C VAL A 157 5.80 13.32 5.12
N LYS A 158 5.30 12.23 4.54
CA LYS A 158 4.24 11.40 5.16
C LYS A 158 4.67 10.87 6.53
N VAL A 159 5.87 10.32 6.64
CA VAL A 159 6.39 9.77 7.89
C VAL A 159 6.59 10.89 8.92
N ALA A 160 7.10 12.05 8.50
CA ALA A 160 7.26 13.19 9.39
C ALA A 160 5.90 13.70 9.94
N VAL A 161 4.89 13.82 9.08
CA VAL A 161 3.53 14.24 9.50
C VAL A 161 2.91 13.22 10.44
N LEU A 162 3.01 11.92 10.15
CA LEU A 162 2.51 10.87 11.03
C LEU A 162 3.26 10.82 12.35
N GLY A 163 4.59 10.99 12.33
CA GLY A 163 5.40 11.08 13.53
C GLY A 163 5.01 12.26 14.40
N LEU A 164 4.77 13.42 13.79
CA LEU A 164 4.26 14.60 14.48
C LEU A 164 2.88 14.34 15.09
N PHE A 165 1.97 13.71 14.33
CA PHE A 165 0.65 13.36 14.82
C PHE A 165 0.72 12.42 16.05
N VAL A 166 1.58 11.40 15.99
CA VAL A 166 1.82 10.49 17.12
C VAL A 166 2.43 11.24 18.29
N ALA A 167 3.45 12.08 18.09
CA ALA A 167 4.11 12.83 19.14
C ALA A 167 3.15 13.80 19.86
N LEU A 168 2.25 14.44 19.14
CA LEU A 168 1.24 15.32 19.72
C LEU A 168 0.09 14.56 20.41
N GLY A 169 -0.28 13.39 19.84
CA GLY A 169 -1.42 12.61 20.30
C GLY A 169 -1.13 11.66 21.45
N ILE A 170 0.12 11.24 21.64
CA ILE A 170 0.50 10.19 22.60
C ILE A 170 0.08 10.52 24.05
N TRP A 171 0.12 11.81 24.41
CA TRP A 171 -0.27 12.29 25.74
C TRP A 171 -1.78 12.25 25.99
N SER A 172 -2.58 12.13 24.94
CA SER A 172 -4.04 12.08 24.99
C SER A 172 -4.58 10.65 24.99
N VAL A 173 -3.71 9.65 24.81
CA VAL A 173 -4.11 8.24 24.77
C VAL A 173 -4.52 7.78 26.16
N ARG A 174 -5.75 7.26 26.27
CA ARG A 174 -6.27 6.66 27.50
C ARG A 174 -6.10 5.14 27.45
N PRO A 175 -5.55 4.51 28.51
CA PRO A 175 -5.35 3.06 28.54
C PRO A 175 -6.63 2.24 28.31
N GLU A 176 -7.79 2.81 28.67
CA GLU A 176 -9.08 2.17 28.47
C GLU A 176 -9.42 1.94 27.00
N TRP A 177 -8.90 2.81 26.10
CA TRP A 177 -9.16 2.73 24.65
C TRP A 177 -8.33 1.64 23.95
N ILE A 178 -7.30 1.12 24.61
CA ILE A 178 -6.39 0.12 24.05
C ILE A 178 -6.76 -1.31 24.51
N ARG A 179 -7.72 -1.44 25.44
CA ARG A 179 -8.14 -2.74 25.97
C ARG A 179 -9.01 -3.46 24.95
N PRO A 180 -8.59 -4.62 24.42
CA PRO A 180 -9.41 -5.43 23.52
C PRO A 180 -10.67 -5.91 24.25
N SER A 181 -11.79 -5.93 23.55
CA SER A 181 -13.07 -6.32 24.16
C SER A 181 -13.27 -7.83 24.27
N PHE A 182 -12.50 -8.66 23.57
CA PHE A 182 -12.55 -10.12 23.58
C PHE A 182 -13.94 -10.77 23.69
N GLU A 183 -14.98 -10.13 23.19
CA GLU A 183 -16.33 -10.69 23.20
C GLU A 183 -16.46 -11.73 22.08
N PRO A 184 -16.89 -12.97 22.35
CA PRO A 184 -17.04 -14.01 21.35
C PRO A 184 -17.94 -13.62 20.18
N ALA A 185 -18.93 -12.78 20.41
CA ALA A 185 -19.84 -12.27 19.37
C ALA A 185 -19.16 -11.35 18.36
N GLN A 186 -17.96 -10.83 18.66
CA GLN A 186 -17.20 -9.92 17.79
C GLN A 186 -16.18 -10.64 16.91
N GLY A 187 -16.00 -11.95 17.07
CA GLY A 187 -15.04 -12.75 16.31
C GLY A 187 -15.13 -12.54 14.80
N PRO A 188 -16.31 -12.63 14.15
CA PRO A 188 -16.45 -12.38 12.72
C PRO A 188 -16.00 -10.96 12.31
N ARG A 189 -16.36 -9.92 13.08
CA ARG A 189 -15.95 -8.53 12.82
C ARG A 189 -14.44 -8.34 12.94
N LEU A 190 -13.81 -9.01 13.90
CA LEU A 190 -12.37 -8.99 14.07
C LEU A 190 -11.65 -9.61 12.87
N LEU A 191 -12.16 -10.71 12.33
CA LEU A 191 -11.63 -11.36 11.13
C LEU A 191 -11.80 -10.45 9.90
N ASP A 192 -12.98 -9.86 9.70
CA ASP A 192 -13.25 -8.96 8.59
C ASP A 192 -12.34 -7.73 8.64
N ALA A 193 -12.22 -7.10 9.80
CA ALA A 193 -11.31 -5.98 10.00
C ALA A 193 -9.84 -6.37 9.77
N THR A 194 -9.43 -7.55 10.25
CA THR A 194 -8.09 -8.07 10.05
C THR A 194 -7.80 -8.30 8.56
N ALA A 195 -8.75 -8.84 7.80
CA ALA A 195 -8.61 -9.01 6.36
C ALA A 195 -8.51 -7.67 5.62
N VAL A 196 -9.32 -6.68 5.99
CA VAL A 196 -9.27 -5.32 5.43
C VAL A 196 -7.90 -4.66 5.70
N PHE A 197 -7.42 -4.72 6.95
CA PHE A 197 -6.12 -4.14 7.29
C PHE A 197 -4.93 -4.94 6.75
N PHE A 198 -5.08 -6.24 6.50
CA PHE A 198 -4.05 -7.02 5.82
C PHE A 198 -3.72 -6.43 4.44
N LEU A 199 -4.74 -5.97 3.69
CA LEU A 199 -4.52 -5.30 2.41
C LEU A 199 -3.65 -4.05 2.54
N SER A 200 -3.72 -3.37 3.68
CA SER A 200 -2.91 -2.17 3.96
C SER A 200 -1.41 -2.46 4.03
N TYR A 201 -1.03 -3.66 4.43
CA TYR A 201 0.37 -4.08 4.51
C TYR A 201 0.94 -4.63 3.20
N MET A 202 0.13 -4.81 2.14
CA MET A 202 0.56 -5.45 0.89
C MET A 202 1.59 -4.63 0.08
N GLY A 203 1.92 -3.41 0.50
CA GLY A 203 2.88 -2.54 -0.18
C GLY A 203 4.31 -3.12 -0.31
N PHE A 204 4.70 -4.08 0.53
CA PHE A 204 6.01 -4.72 0.44
C PHE A 204 6.24 -5.46 -0.90
N GLY A 205 5.19 -5.93 -1.55
CA GLY A 205 5.29 -6.60 -2.85
C GLY A 205 5.80 -5.71 -3.98
N LEU A 206 5.65 -4.38 -3.86
CA LEU A 206 6.12 -3.44 -4.89
C LEU A 206 7.65 -3.40 -5.01
N VAL A 207 8.38 -3.67 -3.94
CA VAL A 207 9.85 -3.72 -3.96
C VAL A 207 10.35 -4.82 -4.90
N THR A 208 9.63 -5.95 -4.98
CA THR A 208 10.03 -7.05 -5.88
C THR A 208 9.83 -6.71 -7.34
N ASN A 209 8.91 -5.80 -7.68
CA ASN A 209 8.70 -5.32 -9.05
C ASN A 209 9.80 -4.36 -9.52
N ALA A 210 10.61 -3.84 -8.61
CA ALA A 210 11.69 -2.90 -8.90
C ALA A 210 13.09 -3.54 -8.68
N SER A 211 13.18 -4.85 -8.60
CA SER A 211 14.40 -5.56 -8.19
C SER A 211 15.52 -5.59 -9.24
N GLU A 212 15.24 -5.28 -10.50
CA GLU A 212 16.23 -5.18 -11.58
C GLU A 212 16.82 -3.77 -11.74
N ASN A 213 16.26 -2.77 -11.06
CA ASN A 213 16.69 -1.36 -11.17
C ASN A 213 17.66 -0.95 -10.07
#